data_9302a436df2baa1b23755594de7ba25c
#
_entry.id   9302a436df2baa1b23755594de7ba25c
#
_cell.length_a   1.000
_cell.length_b   1.000
_cell.length_c   1.000
_cell.angle_alpha   90.00
_cell.angle_beta   90.00
_cell.angle_gamma   90.00
#
_symmetry.space_group_name_H-M   'P 1'
#
loop_
_entity.id
_entity.type
_entity.pdbx_description
1 polymer ?
#
loop_
_entity_poly.entity_id
_entity_poly.type
_entity_poly.pdbx_seq_one_letter_code
_entity_poly.pdbx_strand_id
1 'polypeptide(L)'
;MLSRRNIRIKVMQSLYAYELDSDMSLADAQQKYKDGIDRSYNLFLFSLHIIGQICDFASTDEKWRKDKYLPNENDKAFKSIFSSNPLSQSLIHDEFLLKRAKQKSFEKLYDKDLLKSLYQDFSQDEEYQAYSTKDEWSDEEHMEIFHALLRFLKKKESFNDILEDAFPNWIDDKSLVLGAIKKTFKALPLKEGWLRDFYPDSETVQEFGEQLFIKAASH
;
A
#
# COMPACT_ATOMS: atom_id res chain seq x y z
N MET A 1 -8.66 -7.69 -6.37
CA MET A 1 -8.59 -6.27 -5.95
C MET A 1 -9.78 -5.47 -6.44
N LEU A 2 -9.98 -5.35 -7.74
CA LEU A 2 -11.04 -4.56 -8.35
C LEU A 2 -12.37 -5.33 -8.40
N SER A 3 -13.45 -4.69 -7.96
CA SER A 3 -14.80 -5.21 -8.15
C SER A 3 -15.35 -4.79 -9.53
N ARG A 4 -16.44 -5.44 -9.99
CA ARG A 4 -17.15 -5.03 -11.21
C ARG A 4 -17.57 -3.55 -11.19
N ARG A 5 -17.89 -2.99 -10.01
CA ARG A 5 -18.16 -1.56 -9.84
C ARG A 5 -16.93 -0.71 -10.18
N ASN A 6 -15.77 -1.09 -9.67
CA ASN A 6 -14.53 -0.35 -9.92
C ASN A 6 -14.12 -0.43 -11.40
N ILE A 7 -14.33 -1.58 -12.04
CA ILE A 7 -14.12 -1.74 -13.48
C ILE A 7 -15.01 -0.80 -14.28
N ARG A 8 -16.31 -0.69 -13.95
CA ARG A 8 -17.21 0.28 -14.60
C ARG A 8 -16.72 1.72 -14.48
N ILE A 9 -16.21 2.10 -13.31
CA ILE A 9 -15.63 3.44 -13.10
C ILE A 9 -14.42 3.64 -14.03
N LYS A 10 -13.50 2.67 -14.11
CA LYS A 10 -12.33 2.76 -15.01
C LYS A 10 -12.70 2.83 -16.48
N VAL A 11 -13.69 2.05 -16.91
CA VAL A 11 -14.25 2.12 -18.28
C VAL A 11 -14.81 3.52 -18.54
N MET A 12 -15.63 4.04 -17.61
CA MET A 12 -16.25 5.37 -17.75
C MET A 12 -15.21 6.49 -17.82
N GLN A 13 -14.17 6.43 -16.98
CA GLN A 13 -13.05 7.40 -17.02
C GLN A 13 -12.32 7.39 -18.37
N SER A 14 -12.11 6.20 -18.95
CA SER A 14 -11.42 6.07 -20.25
C SER A 14 -12.30 6.52 -21.41
N LEU A 15 -13.59 6.25 -21.38
CA LEU A 15 -14.56 6.72 -22.39
C LEU A 15 -14.74 8.25 -22.32
N TYR A 16 -14.80 8.81 -21.12
CA TYR A 16 -14.86 10.26 -20.94
C TYR A 16 -13.63 10.95 -21.52
N ALA A 17 -12.44 10.38 -21.30
CA ALA A 17 -11.21 10.89 -21.91
C ALA A 17 -11.24 10.79 -23.45
N TYR A 18 -11.82 9.71 -23.99
CA TYR A 18 -12.01 9.53 -25.43
C TYR A 18 -12.94 10.57 -26.04
N GLU A 19 -14.05 10.88 -25.37
CA GLU A 19 -14.99 11.90 -25.84
C GLU A 19 -14.42 13.33 -25.82
N LEU A 20 -13.52 13.61 -24.89
CA LEU A 20 -12.90 14.94 -24.76
C LEU A 20 -11.72 15.17 -25.71
N ASP A 21 -11.10 14.12 -26.20
CA ASP A 21 -9.89 14.17 -27.03
C ASP A 21 -10.20 13.65 -28.44
N SER A 22 -10.48 14.58 -29.37
CA SER A 22 -10.81 14.26 -30.75
C SER A 22 -9.72 13.52 -31.54
N ASP A 23 -8.47 13.57 -31.04
CA ASP A 23 -7.32 12.94 -31.68
C ASP A 23 -7.07 11.52 -31.14
N MET A 24 -7.76 11.14 -30.05
CA MET A 24 -7.64 9.83 -29.44
C MET A 24 -8.39 8.77 -30.23
N SER A 25 -7.70 7.70 -30.61
CA SER A 25 -8.37 6.52 -31.19
C SER A 25 -9.08 5.69 -30.11
N LEU A 26 -10.06 4.88 -30.54
CA LEU A 26 -10.72 3.91 -29.64
C LEU A 26 -9.73 2.90 -29.05
N ALA A 27 -8.70 2.53 -29.82
CA ALA A 27 -7.63 1.65 -29.36
C ALA A 27 -6.79 2.30 -28.24
N ASP A 28 -6.49 3.61 -28.36
CA ASP A 28 -5.78 4.36 -27.31
C ASP A 28 -6.62 4.46 -26.03
N ALA A 29 -7.91 4.70 -26.17
CA ALA A 29 -8.82 4.73 -25.01
C ALA A 29 -8.94 3.37 -24.33
N GLN A 30 -8.95 2.26 -25.08
CA GLN A 30 -8.91 0.92 -24.54
C GLN A 30 -7.58 0.63 -23.83
N GLN A 31 -6.47 1.09 -24.39
CA GLN A 31 -5.17 0.98 -23.73
C GLN A 31 -5.13 1.80 -22.43
N LYS A 32 -5.66 3.02 -22.42
CA LYS A 32 -5.80 3.84 -21.19
C LYS A 32 -6.61 3.14 -20.10
N TYR A 33 -7.66 2.39 -20.48
CA TYR A 33 -8.40 1.55 -19.53
C TYR A 33 -7.50 0.49 -18.86
N LYS A 34 -6.73 -0.26 -19.65
CA LYS A 34 -5.79 -1.28 -19.15
C LYS A 34 -4.71 -0.66 -18.25
N ASP A 35 -4.11 0.43 -18.71
CA ASP A 35 -3.10 1.19 -17.95
C ASP A 35 -3.68 1.73 -16.63
N GLY A 36 -4.96 2.11 -16.62
CA GLY A 36 -5.65 2.56 -15.42
C GLY A 36 -5.77 1.47 -14.35
N ILE A 37 -5.99 0.23 -14.77
CA ILE A 37 -6.02 -0.94 -13.88
C ILE A 37 -4.63 -1.22 -13.32
N ASP A 38 -3.61 -1.23 -14.17
CA ASP A 38 -2.23 -1.46 -13.77
C ASP A 38 -1.71 -0.38 -12.82
N ARG A 39 -2.08 0.89 -13.06
CA ARG A 39 -1.73 1.99 -12.16
C ARG A 39 -2.36 1.83 -10.78
N SER A 40 -3.64 1.45 -10.71
CA SER A 40 -4.31 1.22 -9.43
C SER A 40 -3.67 0.07 -8.65
N TYR A 41 -3.25 -0.98 -9.34
CA TYR A 41 -2.57 -2.11 -8.72
C TYR A 41 -1.15 -1.74 -8.26
N ASN A 42 -0.38 -1.02 -9.09
CA ASN A 42 0.95 -0.57 -8.70
C ASN A 42 0.90 0.44 -7.54
N LEU A 43 -0.10 1.32 -7.49
CA LEU A 43 -0.34 2.21 -6.35
C LEU A 43 -0.63 1.41 -5.06
N PHE A 44 -1.44 0.36 -5.15
CA PHE A 44 -1.68 -0.54 -4.01
C PHE A 44 -0.39 -1.21 -3.53
N LEU A 45 0.41 -1.77 -4.44
CA LEU A 45 1.69 -2.41 -4.10
C LEU A 45 2.71 -1.39 -3.55
N PHE A 46 2.75 -0.18 -4.10
CA PHE A 46 3.57 0.90 -3.58
C PHE A 46 3.17 1.29 -2.15
N SER A 47 1.87 1.38 -1.89
CA SER A 47 1.37 1.66 -0.53
C SER A 47 1.77 0.58 0.47
N LEU A 48 1.72 -0.71 0.07
CA LEU A 48 2.21 -1.81 0.90
C LEU A 48 3.73 -1.76 1.11
N HIS A 49 4.48 -1.40 0.06
CA HIS A 49 5.93 -1.21 0.17
C HIS A 49 6.25 -0.11 1.20
N ILE A 50 5.59 1.04 1.14
CA ILE A 50 5.74 2.13 2.12
C ILE A 50 5.43 1.63 3.54
N ILE A 51 4.32 0.91 3.73
CA ILE A 51 3.95 0.33 5.03
C ILE A 51 5.03 -0.64 5.53
N GLY A 52 5.53 -1.53 4.66
CA GLY A 52 6.61 -2.46 5.00
C GLY A 52 7.90 -1.73 5.42
N GLN A 53 8.28 -0.66 4.72
CA GLN A 53 9.43 0.16 5.08
C GLN A 53 9.25 0.86 6.44
N ILE A 54 8.04 1.35 6.74
CA ILE A 54 7.73 1.94 8.05
C ILE A 54 7.86 0.88 9.17
N CYS A 55 7.36 -0.34 8.95
CA CYS A 55 7.52 -1.44 9.90
C CYS A 55 9.01 -1.77 10.15
N ASP A 56 9.82 -1.79 9.10
CA ASP A 56 11.25 -2.15 9.18
C ASP A 56 12.08 -1.11 9.95
N PHE A 57 11.67 0.15 10.00
CA PHE A 57 12.35 1.19 10.79
C PHE A 57 12.41 0.86 12.29
N ALA A 58 11.50 0.03 12.82
CA ALA A 58 11.55 -0.38 14.23
C ALA A 58 12.86 -1.08 14.59
N SER A 59 13.44 -1.85 13.67
CA SER A 59 14.75 -2.51 13.86
C SER A 59 15.89 -1.50 13.99
N THR A 60 15.84 -0.43 13.22
CA THR A 60 16.81 0.66 13.27
C THR A 60 16.63 1.50 14.54
N ASP A 61 15.40 1.77 14.96
CA ASP A 61 15.08 2.49 16.19
C ASP A 61 15.60 1.75 17.42
N GLU A 62 15.45 0.41 17.48
CA GLU A 62 15.98 -0.39 18.58
C GLU A 62 17.50 -0.25 18.69
N LYS A 63 18.23 -0.28 17.57
CA LYS A 63 19.68 -0.04 17.56
C LYS A 63 20.03 1.34 18.10
N TRP A 64 19.37 2.39 17.60
CA TRP A 64 19.63 3.75 18.07
C TRP A 64 19.33 3.95 19.55
N ARG A 65 18.28 3.32 20.10
CA ARG A 65 17.94 3.38 21.52
C ARG A 65 18.98 2.69 22.37
N LYS A 66 19.48 1.53 21.93
CA LYS A 66 20.56 0.79 22.62
C LYS A 66 21.90 1.52 22.60
N ASP A 67 22.18 2.27 21.52
CA ASP A 67 23.43 3.02 21.33
C ASP A 67 23.45 4.38 22.06
N LYS A 68 22.34 4.79 22.69
CA LYS A 68 22.30 6.03 23.47
C LYS A 68 23.25 5.98 24.66
N TYR A 69 24.00 7.08 24.87
CA TYR A 69 24.90 7.19 26.01
C TYR A 69 24.17 7.11 27.37
N LEU A 70 22.94 7.63 27.46
CA LEU A 70 22.09 7.59 28.64
C LEU A 70 20.68 7.12 28.24
N PRO A 71 20.46 5.81 28.05
CA PRO A 71 19.15 5.28 27.73
C PRO A 71 18.21 5.38 28.95
N ASN A 72 17.00 5.87 28.71
CA ASN A 72 15.94 5.87 29.72
C ASN A 72 15.27 4.48 29.83
N GLU A 73 14.33 4.31 30.78
CA GLU A 73 13.67 3.02 30.99
C GLU A 73 12.86 2.56 29.76
N ASN A 74 12.22 3.50 29.02
CA ASN A 74 11.50 3.17 27.79
C ASN A 74 12.49 2.74 26.68
N ASP A 75 13.65 3.35 26.58
CA ASP A 75 14.69 2.94 25.62
C ASP A 75 15.20 1.52 25.91
N LYS A 76 15.32 1.16 27.20
CA LYS A 76 15.75 -0.18 27.62
C LYS A 76 14.66 -1.24 27.41
N ALA A 77 13.39 -0.87 27.63
CA ALA A 77 12.23 -1.76 27.49
C ALA A 77 11.79 -1.94 26.03
N PHE A 78 12.20 -1.04 25.12
CA PHE A 78 11.79 -1.06 23.74
C PHE A 78 12.27 -2.33 23.02
N LYS A 79 11.34 -2.93 22.25
CA LYS A 79 11.59 -4.10 21.42
C LYS A 79 11.14 -3.81 19.99
N SER A 80 11.94 -4.21 19.01
CA SER A 80 11.63 -4.04 17.57
C SER A 80 10.61 -5.06 17.06
N ILE A 81 9.67 -5.46 17.91
CA ILE A 81 8.64 -6.47 17.58
C ILE A 81 7.81 -6.07 16.36
N PHE A 82 7.64 -4.76 16.13
CA PHE A 82 6.89 -4.30 14.98
C PHE A 82 7.56 -4.64 13.64
N SER A 83 8.89 -4.74 13.59
CA SER A 83 9.60 -5.27 12.41
C SER A 83 9.74 -6.79 12.42
N SER A 84 9.90 -7.41 13.60
CA SER A 84 10.27 -8.82 13.73
C SER A 84 9.09 -9.79 13.90
N ASN A 85 7.86 -9.29 14.09
CA ASN A 85 6.70 -10.18 14.18
C ASN A 85 6.39 -10.87 12.84
N PRO A 86 5.74 -12.05 12.85
CA PRO A 86 5.49 -12.83 11.64
C PRO A 86 4.69 -12.09 10.55
N LEU A 87 3.79 -11.17 10.95
CA LEU A 87 2.96 -10.42 10.00
C LEU A 87 3.82 -9.42 9.23
N SER A 88 4.65 -8.65 9.93
CA SER A 88 5.58 -7.69 9.32
C SER A 88 6.61 -8.39 8.45
N GLN A 89 7.17 -9.49 8.93
CA GLN A 89 8.18 -10.27 8.18
C GLN A 89 7.61 -10.81 6.87
N SER A 90 6.37 -11.31 6.88
CA SER A 90 5.73 -11.81 5.67
C SER A 90 5.49 -10.70 4.62
N LEU A 91 5.28 -9.45 5.04
CA LEU A 91 5.11 -8.30 4.15
C LEU A 91 6.46 -7.75 3.66
N ILE A 92 7.42 -7.57 4.58
CA ILE A 92 8.75 -7.00 4.29
C ILE A 92 9.53 -7.89 3.33
N HIS A 93 9.38 -9.21 3.46
CA HIS A 93 10.11 -10.21 2.67
C HIS A 93 9.26 -10.89 1.58
N ASP A 94 8.07 -10.37 1.26
CA ASP A 94 7.30 -10.89 0.14
C ASP A 94 8.07 -10.73 -1.18
N GLU A 95 8.44 -11.86 -1.80
CA GLU A 95 9.29 -11.88 -3.00
C GLU A 95 8.65 -11.15 -4.19
N PHE A 96 7.33 -11.26 -4.33
CA PHE A 96 6.62 -10.59 -5.41
C PHE A 96 6.64 -9.08 -5.22
N LEU A 97 6.39 -8.59 -3.99
CA LEU A 97 6.44 -7.17 -3.66
C LEU A 97 7.83 -6.60 -3.86
N LEU A 98 8.86 -7.28 -3.37
CA LEU A 98 10.27 -6.87 -3.54
C LEU A 98 10.67 -6.81 -5.02
N LYS A 99 10.32 -7.83 -5.80
CA LYS A 99 10.58 -7.86 -7.24
C LYS A 99 9.87 -6.71 -7.96
N ARG A 100 8.61 -6.46 -7.64
CA ARG A 100 7.82 -5.37 -8.23
C ARG A 100 8.38 -4.00 -7.83
N ALA A 101 8.74 -3.81 -6.57
CA ALA A 101 9.34 -2.57 -6.07
C ALA A 101 10.65 -2.25 -6.83
N LYS A 102 11.49 -3.25 -7.06
CA LYS A 102 12.71 -3.10 -7.87
C LYS A 102 12.40 -2.77 -9.34
N GLN A 103 11.49 -3.51 -9.98
CA GLN A 103 11.11 -3.30 -11.38
C GLN A 103 10.51 -1.91 -11.63
N LYS A 104 9.72 -1.40 -10.71
CA LYS A 104 9.07 -0.09 -10.79
C LYS A 104 9.86 1.02 -10.11
N SER A 105 11.05 0.71 -9.58
CA SER A 105 11.93 1.65 -8.88
C SER A 105 11.23 2.42 -7.77
N PHE A 106 10.42 1.76 -6.95
CA PHE A 106 9.63 2.38 -5.89
C PHE A 106 10.47 3.23 -4.94
N GLU A 107 11.71 2.81 -4.64
CA GLU A 107 12.61 3.58 -3.77
C GLU A 107 13.00 4.97 -4.30
N LYS A 108 12.76 5.24 -5.59
CA LYS A 108 13.00 6.56 -6.20
C LYS A 108 11.77 7.48 -6.14
N LEU A 109 10.63 6.96 -5.71
CA LEU A 109 9.36 7.67 -5.72
C LEU A 109 9.05 8.35 -4.38
N TYR A 110 9.91 8.20 -3.36
CA TYR A 110 9.72 8.83 -2.06
C TYR A 110 11.05 9.22 -1.41
N ASP A 111 10.97 10.17 -0.49
CA ASP A 111 12.09 10.55 0.36
C ASP A 111 12.14 9.62 1.60
N LYS A 112 13.30 9.00 1.82
CA LYS A 112 13.54 8.10 2.97
C LYS A 112 13.47 8.86 4.31
N ASP A 113 13.86 10.12 4.35
CA ASP A 113 13.80 10.95 5.57
C ASP A 113 12.34 11.27 5.93
N LEU A 114 11.48 11.47 4.94
CA LEU A 114 10.05 11.65 5.17
C LEU A 114 9.41 10.37 5.73
N LEU A 115 9.80 9.22 5.20
CA LEU A 115 9.33 7.92 5.70
C LEU A 115 9.78 7.67 7.15
N LYS A 116 11.03 7.99 7.45
CA LYS A 116 11.58 7.95 8.79
C LYS A 116 10.81 8.86 9.75
N SER A 117 10.47 10.08 9.31
CA SER A 117 9.65 11.01 10.09
C SER A 117 8.26 10.44 10.39
N LEU A 118 7.61 9.80 9.42
CA LEU A 118 6.33 9.12 9.62
C LEU A 118 6.42 8.01 10.67
N TYR A 119 7.49 7.20 10.61
CA TYR A 119 7.74 6.19 11.65
C TYR A 119 7.96 6.84 13.03
N GLN A 120 8.80 7.87 13.10
CA GLN A 120 9.09 8.57 14.36
C GLN A 120 7.83 9.16 14.99
N ASP A 121 6.96 9.78 14.19
CA ASP A 121 5.68 10.29 14.65
C ASP A 121 4.77 9.16 15.17
N PHE A 122 4.67 8.05 14.43
CA PHE A 122 3.90 6.88 14.86
C PHE A 122 4.47 6.24 16.12
N SER A 123 5.79 6.25 16.29
CA SER A 123 6.44 5.70 17.48
C SER A 123 6.14 6.47 18.78
N GLN A 124 5.56 7.68 18.69
CA GLN A 124 5.06 8.45 19.85
C GLN A 124 3.61 8.13 20.19
N ASP A 125 2.90 7.37 19.35
CA ASP A 125 1.53 6.97 19.61
C ASP A 125 1.46 6.02 20.82
N GLU A 126 0.48 6.23 21.70
CA GLU A 126 0.34 5.44 22.94
C GLU A 126 0.11 3.94 22.64
N GLU A 127 -0.65 3.60 21.59
CA GLU A 127 -0.89 2.21 21.19
C GLU A 127 0.43 1.55 20.76
N TYR A 128 1.29 2.27 20.01
CA TYR A 128 2.57 1.76 19.59
C TYR A 128 3.56 1.60 20.75
N GLN A 129 3.62 2.58 21.66
CA GLN A 129 4.49 2.51 22.84
C GLN A 129 4.10 1.34 23.75
N ALA A 130 2.81 1.16 24.00
CA ALA A 130 2.30 0.03 24.76
C ALA A 130 2.66 -1.30 24.08
N TYR A 131 2.49 -1.38 22.74
CA TYR A 131 2.83 -2.57 21.96
C TYR A 131 4.33 -2.89 22.00
N SER A 132 5.21 -1.90 21.83
CA SER A 132 6.66 -2.09 21.70
C SER A 132 7.39 -2.42 23.03
N THR A 133 6.72 -2.26 24.18
CA THR A 133 7.31 -2.46 25.51
C THR A 133 6.75 -3.68 26.26
N LYS A 134 5.83 -4.44 25.66
CA LYS A 134 5.29 -5.69 26.24
C LYS A 134 6.32 -6.81 26.26
N ASP A 135 6.05 -7.83 27.05
CA ASP A 135 6.85 -9.04 27.11
C ASP A 135 6.35 -10.15 26.19
N GLU A 136 5.04 -10.22 26.00
CA GLU A 136 4.36 -11.21 25.16
C GLU A 136 3.28 -10.55 24.30
N TRP A 137 3.00 -11.13 23.13
CA TRP A 137 2.03 -10.63 22.16
C TRP A 137 1.15 -11.76 21.65
N SER A 138 -0.14 -11.50 21.48
CA SER A 138 -1.05 -12.35 20.73
C SER A 138 -1.07 -12.00 19.24
N ASP A 139 -1.61 -12.88 18.41
CA ASP A 139 -1.80 -12.63 16.98
C ASP A 139 -2.76 -11.44 16.74
N GLU A 140 -3.76 -11.26 17.62
CA GLU A 140 -4.68 -10.13 17.57
C GLU A 140 -3.95 -8.80 17.80
N GLU A 141 -3.02 -8.75 18.77
CA GLU A 141 -2.24 -7.54 19.03
C GLU A 141 -1.29 -7.20 17.88
N HIS A 142 -0.69 -8.21 17.25
CA HIS A 142 0.06 -8.00 16.01
C HIS A 142 -0.82 -7.43 14.89
N MET A 143 -2.07 -7.85 14.79
CA MET A 143 -3.01 -7.31 13.79
C MET A 143 -3.47 -5.90 14.14
N GLU A 144 -3.77 -5.63 15.41
CA GLU A 144 -4.24 -4.32 15.86
C GLU A 144 -3.22 -3.21 15.62
N ILE A 145 -1.92 -3.48 15.77
CA ILE A 145 -0.90 -2.45 15.50
C ILE A 145 -0.83 -2.07 14.01
N PHE A 146 -1.10 -3.01 13.08
CA PHE A 146 -1.26 -2.69 11.66
C PHE A 146 -2.48 -1.80 11.42
N HIS A 147 -3.59 -2.07 12.10
CA HIS A 147 -4.77 -1.22 12.01
C HIS A 147 -4.53 0.17 12.62
N ALA A 148 -3.79 0.26 13.73
CA ALA A 148 -3.38 1.53 14.33
C ALA A 148 -2.50 2.34 13.36
N LEU A 149 -1.50 1.70 12.76
CA LEU A 149 -0.67 2.34 11.73
C LEU A 149 -1.51 2.87 10.57
N LEU A 150 -2.44 2.08 10.04
CA LEU A 150 -3.28 2.54 8.93
C LEU A 150 -4.19 3.70 9.33
N ARG A 151 -4.75 3.69 10.56
CA ARG A 151 -5.53 4.81 11.10
C ARG A 151 -4.69 6.08 11.18
N PHE A 152 -3.45 5.95 11.66
CA PHE A 152 -2.49 7.04 11.76
C PHE A 152 -2.12 7.60 10.38
N LEU A 153 -1.66 6.75 9.45
CA LEU A 153 -1.20 7.15 8.11
C LEU A 153 -2.29 7.86 7.31
N LYS A 154 -3.54 7.41 7.39
CA LYS A 154 -4.68 8.05 6.71
C LYS A 154 -4.88 9.52 7.08
N LYS A 155 -4.48 9.93 8.27
CA LYS A 155 -4.61 11.29 8.80
C LYS A 155 -3.38 12.15 8.50
N LYS A 156 -2.25 11.55 8.10
CA LYS A 156 -1.01 12.27 7.82
C LYS A 156 -1.01 12.79 6.39
N GLU A 157 -0.88 14.12 6.26
CA GLU A 157 -0.75 14.80 4.96
C GLU A 157 0.47 14.27 4.20
N SER A 158 1.63 14.19 4.86
CA SER A 158 2.86 13.68 4.28
C SER A 158 2.76 12.26 3.69
N PHE A 159 1.95 11.38 4.27
CA PHE A 159 1.69 10.07 3.69
C PHE A 159 0.83 10.17 2.42
N ASN A 160 -0.20 11.02 2.43
CA ASN A 160 -1.03 11.23 1.25
C ASN A 160 -0.23 11.88 0.12
N ASP A 161 0.65 12.85 0.43
CA ASP A 161 1.52 13.52 -0.54
C ASP A 161 2.48 12.52 -1.20
N ILE A 162 3.12 11.63 -0.44
CA ILE A 162 3.98 10.55 -1.00
C ILE A 162 3.21 9.73 -2.04
N LEU A 163 1.96 9.36 -1.73
CA LEU A 163 1.15 8.53 -2.63
C LEU A 163 0.68 9.32 -3.86
N GLU A 164 0.30 10.58 -3.70
CA GLU A 164 -0.20 11.44 -4.77
C GLU A 164 0.93 11.85 -5.74
N ASP A 165 2.11 12.19 -5.21
CA ASP A 165 3.29 12.52 -6.01
C ASP A 165 3.77 11.33 -6.85
N ALA A 166 3.74 10.12 -6.27
CA ALA A 166 4.13 8.91 -6.98
C ALA A 166 3.05 8.43 -7.97
N PHE A 167 1.78 8.60 -7.63
CA PHE A 167 0.62 8.11 -8.40
C PHE A 167 -0.51 9.14 -8.41
N PRO A 168 -0.62 9.98 -9.46
CA PRO A 168 -1.65 11.03 -9.56
C PRO A 168 -3.08 10.50 -9.45
N ASN A 169 -3.32 9.21 -9.69
CA ASN A 169 -4.62 8.58 -9.50
C ASN A 169 -4.95 8.26 -8.02
N TRP A 170 -4.11 8.66 -7.06
CA TRP A 170 -4.35 8.42 -5.64
C TRP A 170 -5.68 8.99 -5.16
N ILE A 171 -6.03 10.20 -5.56
CA ILE A 171 -7.27 10.87 -5.15
C ILE A 171 -8.49 10.01 -5.54
N ASP A 172 -8.53 9.52 -6.78
CA ASP A 172 -9.63 8.72 -7.32
C ASP A 172 -9.66 7.30 -6.73
N ASP A 173 -8.50 6.71 -6.53
CA ASP A 173 -8.34 5.31 -6.12
C ASP A 173 -8.16 5.10 -4.62
N LYS A 174 -8.12 6.17 -3.81
CA LYS A 174 -7.86 6.14 -2.36
C LYS A 174 -8.74 5.12 -1.63
N SER A 175 -10.04 5.15 -1.87
CA SER A 175 -10.98 4.22 -1.23
C SER A 175 -10.71 2.76 -1.62
N LEU A 176 -10.42 2.53 -2.91
CA LEU A 176 -10.08 1.22 -3.45
C LEU A 176 -8.80 0.67 -2.81
N VAL A 177 -7.73 1.47 -2.80
CA VAL A 177 -6.41 1.08 -2.28
C VAL A 177 -6.47 0.83 -0.78
N LEU A 178 -7.11 1.70 0.00
CA LEU A 178 -7.29 1.49 1.44
C LEU A 178 -8.11 0.24 1.76
N GLY A 179 -9.12 -0.08 0.93
CA GLY A 179 -9.87 -1.33 1.02
C GLY A 179 -9.00 -2.56 0.73
N ALA A 180 -8.14 -2.46 -0.28
CA ALA A 180 -7.19 -3.51 -0.64
C ALA A 180 -6.14 -3.75 0.47
N ILE A 181 -5.58 -2.68 1.06
CA ILE A 181 -4.66 -2.76 2.20
C ILE A 181 -5.31 -3.49 3.38
N LYS A 182 -6.55 -3.13 3.74
CA LYS A 182 -7.29 -3.81 4.82
C LYS A 182 -7.49 -5.30 4.55
N LYS A 183 -7.77 -5.69 3.30
CA LYS A 183 -7.88 -7.10 2.91
C LYS A 183 -6.53 -7.82 3.03
N THR A 184 -5.44 -7.14 2.66
CA THR A 184 -4.08 -7.67 2.82
C THR A 184 -3.76 -7.90 4.29
N PHE A 185 -4.06 -6.95 5.17
CA PHE A 185 -3.84 -7.12 6.62
C PHE A 185 -4.58 -8.33 7.18
N LYS A 186 -5.83 -8.57 6.76
CA LYS A 186 -6.59 -9.76 7.16
C LYS A 186 -6.00 -11.07 6.63
N ALA A 187 -5.19 -11.01 5.58
CA ALA A 187 -4.54 -12.19 4.99
C ALA A 187 -3.13 -12.44 5.55
N LEU A 188 -2.63 -11.53 6.42
CA LEU A 188 -1.32 -11.70 7.05
C LEU A 188 -1.32 -12.87 8.05
N PRO A 189 -0.23 -13.64 8.15
CA PRO A 189 0.95 -13.60 7.30
C PRO A 189 0.65 -14.05 5.87
N LEU A 190 1.20 -13.35 4.87
CA LEU A 190 0.91 -13.62 3.46
C LEU A 190 1.41 -15.01 3.05
N LYS A 191 0.55 -15.74 2.31
CA LYS A 191 0.96 -16.95 1.61
C LYS A 191 1.69 -16.57 0.32
N GLU A 192 2.60 -17.43 -0.10
CA GLU A 192 3.34 -17.26 -1.36
C GLU A 192 2.37 -16.99 -2.54
N GLY A 193 2.69 -15.96 -3.31
CA GLY A 193 1.89 -15.56 -4.47
C GLY A 193 0.61 -14.79 -4.18
N TRP A 194 0.23 -14.58 -2.91
CA TRP A 194 -1.04 -13.91 -2.57
C TRP A 194 -1.16 -12.53 -3.23
N LEU A 195 -0.11 -11.70 -3.18
CA LEU A 195 -0.13 -10.38 -3.81
C LEU A 195 -0.25 -10.46 -5.33
N ARG A 196 0.42 -11.42 -5.97
CA ARG A 196 0.30 -11.66 -7.41
C ARG A 196 -1.12 -12.01 -7.79
N ASP A 197 -1.72 -12.94 -7.06
CA ASP A 197 -3.06 -13.46 -7.35
C ASP A 197 -4.16 -12.46 -6.94
N PHE A 198 -3.80 -11.41 -6.20
CA PHE A 198 -4.69 -10.29 -5.88
C PHE A 198 -4.91 -9.30 -7.04
N TYR A 199 -4.11 -9.41 -8.11
CA TYR A 199 -4.37 -8.68 -9.36
C TYR A 199 -5.75 -9.09 -9.92
N PRO A 200 -6.51 -8.17 -10.52
CA PRO A 200 -7.78 -8.50 -11.15
C PRO A 200 -7.62 -9.60 -12.20
N ASP A 201 -8.46 -10.63 -12.11
CA ASP A 201 -8.44 -11.74 -13.05
C ASP A 201 -8.83 -11.31 -14.47
N SER A 202 -8.49 -12.17 -15.45
CA SER A 202 -8.77 -11.90 -16.86
C SER A 202 -10.27 -11.82 -17.17
N GLU A 203 -11.12 -12.62 -16.50
CA GLU A 203 -12.57 -12.56 -16.66
C GLU A 203 -13.11 -11.17 -16.27
N THR A 204 -12.64 -10.64 -15.13
CA THR A 204 -13.09 -9.32 -14.65
C THR A 204 -12.55 -8.18 -15.51
N VAL A 205 -11.29 -8.25 -15.92
CA VAL A 205 -10.63 -7.14 -16.66
C VAL A 205 -10.91 -7.21 -18.15
N GLN A 206 -10.68 -8.39 -18.76
CA GLN A 206 -10.79 -8.54 -20.22
C GLN A 206 -12.21 -8.81 -20.64
N GLU A 207 -12.85 -9.82 -20.09
CA GLU A 207 -14.19 -10.20 -20.57
C GLU A 207 -15.26 -9.18 -20.16
N PHE A 208 -15.33 -8.83 -18.88
CA PHE A 208 -16.34 -7.89 -18.42
C PHE A 208 -16.01 -6.44 -18.80
N GLY A 209 -14.78 -5.98 -18.52
CA GLY A 209 -14.39 -4.58 -18.69
C GLY A 209 -14.25 -4.18 -20.14
N GLU A 210 -13.56 -4.97 -20.97
CA GLU A 210 -13.39 -4.68 -22.40
C GLU A 210 -14.69 -4.80 -23.17
N GLN A 211 -15.52 -5.80 -22.87
CA GLN A 211 -16.86 -5.90 -23.49
C GLN A 211 -17.75 -4.72 -23.13
N LEU A 212 -17.70 -4.27 -21.86
CA LEU A 212 -18.44 -3.08 -21.44
C LEU A 212 -17.93 -1.83 -22.17
N PHE A 213 -16.61 -1.70 -22.31
CA PHE A 213 -15.98 -0.60 -23.03
C PHE A 213 -16.43 -0.54 -24.48
N ILE A 214 -16.32 -1.67 -25.21
CA ILE A 214 -16.73 -1.76 -26.64
C ILE A 214 -18.21 -1.43 -26.80
N LYS A 215 -19.08 -1.98 -25.95
CA LYS A 215 -20.53 -1.69 -26.03
C LYS A 215 -20.85 -0.21 -25.79
N ALA A 216 -20.22 0.41 -24.81
CA ALA A 216 -20.48 1.82 -24.49
C ALA A 216 -19.90 2.77 -25.53
N ALA A 217 -18.79 2.43 -26.18
CA ALA A 217 -18.19 3.22 -27.25
C ALA A 217 -18.96 3.12 -28.60
N SER A 218 -19.89 2.16 -28.73
CA SER A 218 -20.68 1.92 -29.93
C SER A 218 -22.02 2.69 -29.93
N HIS A 219 -22.32 3.43 -28.86
CA HIS A 219 -23.55 4.22 -28.69
C HIS A 219 -23.22 5.70 -28.53
#